data_3b8f4ab7545d32cec9525226fe65d923
#
_entry.id   3b8f4ab7545d32cec9525226fe65d923
#
_cell.length_a   1.000
_cell.length_b   1.000
_cell.length_c   1.000
_cell.angle_alpha   90.00
_cell.angle_beta   90.00
_cell.angle_gamma   90.00
#
_symmetry.space_group_name_H-M   'P 1'
#
loop_
_entity.id
_entity.type
_entity.pdbx_description
1 polymer ?
#
loop_
_entity_poly.entity_id
_entity_poly.type
_entity_poly.pdbx_seq_one_letter_code
_entity_poly.pdbx_strand_id
1 'polypeptide(L)'
;MNILLAIDFENLHTLLRSLYDEMMPLCANMAGVARAIAGLGALFYIAYRVWQSLARAEAIDVFPLLRPFAIGLCILMFPTVVLGTLNAVMTPIVQGVATMLEGEKLDMQQYREQKDKLEYEAMKRNPETAYLVSNEEFDKQLEELGWSPGDLMTMTGMYVERGMYSLKKGIRDWFREVLELMFDAAALVIDILRTFFLIVLAILGPLAFAISVWDGFQSTLTQWLCRYIQVYLWLPVSDLFSCILAKIQVLMLQNDIERMQADPNFSLDSSDGVYIIFMIIGIIGYFTVPTVASWVIQAGGMGNYNRNVNSVTNRSGALAGGAVGATAGNVAGRLRKIF
;
A
#
# COMPACT_ATOMS: atom_id res chain seq x y z
N MET A 1 -11.34 5.25 24.71
CA MET A 1 -10.01 4.63 24.47
C MET A 1 -9.64 4.94 23.03
N ASN A 2 -9.39 6.26 22.71
CA ASN A 2 -9.26 6.79 21.36
C ASN A 2 -7.84 7.30 21.05
N ILE A 3 -6.79 6.70 21.60
CA ILE A 3 -5.41 7.18 21.41
C ILE A 3 -4.81 6.58 20.12
N LEU A 4 -5.27 5.42 19.67
CA LEU A 4 -4.79 4.76 18.43
C LEU A 4 -5.41 5.36 17.15
N LEU A 5 -6.58 5.99 17.25
CA LEU A 5 -7.29 6.62 16.13
C LEU A 5 -6.79 8.03 15.76
N ALA A 6 -5.77 8.56 16.45
CA ALA A 6 -5.25 9.92 16.22
C ALA A 6 -4.07 9.96 15.23
N ILE A 7 -3.71 8.86 14.57
CA ILE A 7 -2.72 8.90 13.50
C ILE A 7 -3.48 9.31 12.22
N ASP A 8 -3.39 10.60 11.91
CA ASP A 8 -3.96 11.16 10.69
C ASP A 8 -3.04 10.81 9.51
N PHE A 9 -3.31 9.65 8.88
CA PHE A 9 -2.56 9.17 7.73
C PHE A 9 -2.65 10.11 6.53
N GLU A 10 -3.74 10.87 6.41
CA GLU A 10 -3.95 11.82 5.30
C GLU A 10 -2.99 13.02 5.42
N ASN A 11 -2.73 13.50 6.64
CA ASN A 11 -1.69 14.50 6.89
C ASN A 11 -0.29 14.00 6.54
N LEU A 12 0.00 12.72 6.76
CA LEU A 12 1.29 12.12 6.41
C LEU A 12 1.49 12.05 4.89
N HIS A 13 0.48 11.71 4.11
CA HIS A 13 0.56 11.75 2.65
C HIS A 13 0.79 13.17 2.12
N THR A 14 0.15 14.17 2.72
CA THR A 14 0.37 15.59 2.38
C THR A 14 1.80 16.03 2.71
N LEU A 15 2.31 15.61 3.87
CA LEU A 15 3.69 15.89 4.30
C LEU A 15 4.73 15.23 3.38
N LEU A 16 4.48 14.02 2.89
CA LEU A 16 5.35 13.36 1.93
C LEU A 16 5.41 14.08 0.56
N ARG A 17 4.29 14.65 0.14
CA ARG A 17 4.26 15.47 -1.08
C ARG A 17 5.05 16.77 -0.88
N SER A 18 4.85 17.48 0.23
CA SER A 18 5.61 18.70 0.54
C SER A 18 7.11 18.42 0.67
N LEU A 19 7.49 17.29 1.28
CA LEU A 19 8.88 16.86 1.36
C LEU A 19 9.50 16.67 -0.03
N TYR A 20 8.77 16.02 -0.95
CA TYR A 20 9.25 15.86 -2.32
C TYR A 20 9.51 17.22 -2.98
N ASP A 21 8.56 18.16 -2.87
CA ASP A 21 8.65 19.49 -3.48
C ASP A 21 9.79 20.32 -2.85
N GLU A 22 9.98 20.26 -1.53
CA GLU A 22 11.06 20.95 -0.83
C GLU A 22 12.45 20.40 -1.16
N MET A 23 12.55 19.11 -1.50
CA MET A 23 13.81 18.49 -1.89
C MET A 23 14.19 18.72 -3.37
N MET A 24 13.26 19.16 -4.21
CA MET A 24 13.51 19.40 -5.64
C MET A 24 14.59 20.45 -5.94
N PRO A 25 14.79 21.54 -5.15
CA PRO A 25 15.89 22.48 -5.37
C PRO A 25 17.29 21.82 -5.29
N LEU A 26 17.45 20.73 -4.54
CA LEU A 26 18.71 20.00 -4.48
C LEU A 26 19.06 19.33 -5.81
N CYS A 27 18.05 18.96 -6.60
CA CYS A 27 18.24 18.46 -7.95
C CYS A 27 18.95 19.50 -8.85
N ALA A 28 18.63 20.79 -8.72
CA ALA A 28 19.27 21.87 -9.45
C ALA A 28 20.76 22.02 -9.10
N ASN A 29 21.13 21.81 -7.84
CA ASN A 29 22.53 21.84 -7.41
C ASN A 29 23.31 20.67 -8.04
N MET A 30 22.76 19.46 -8.04
CA MET A 30 23.36 18.30 -8.68
C MET A 30 23.45 18.45 -10.20
N ALA A 31 22.52 19.15 -10.85
CA ALA A 31 22.60 19.47 -12.27
C ALA A 31 23.86 20.33 -12.61
N GLY A 32 24.32 21.17 -11.68
CA GLY A 32 25.58 21.90 -11.84
C GLY A 32 26.79 20.97 -11.95
N VAL A 33 26.91 19.99 -11.06
CA VAL A 33 27.98 18.98 -11.06
C VAL A 33 27.87 18.09 -12.33
N ALA A 34 26.66 17.67 -12.64
CA ALA A 34 26.38 16.82 -13.81
C ALA A 34 26.79 17.51 -15.13
N ARG A 35 26.59 18.83 -15.26
CA ARG A 35 27.03 19.60 -16.44
C ARG A 35 28.54 19.55 -16.64
N ALA A 36 29.32 19.67 -15.57
CA ALA A 36 30.78 19.57 -15.68
C ALA A 36 31.23 18.18 -16.18
N ILE A 37 30.63 17.11 -15.61
CA ILE A 37 30.92 15.73 -16.01
C ILE A 37 30.47 15.47 -17.44
N ALA A 38 29.26 15.92 -17.80
CA ALA A 38 28.72 15.76 -19.17
C ALA A 38 29.54 16.54 -20.19
N GLY A 39 30.01 17.75 -19.87
CA GLY A 39 30.86 18.57 -20.70
C GLY A 39 32.19 17.87 -21.04
N LEU A 40 32.87 17.34 -20.03
CA LEU A 40 34.09 16.53 -20.23
C LEU A 40 33.78 15.29 -21.07
N GLY A 41 32.68 14.56 -20.76
CA GLY A 41 32.27 13.39 -21.52
C GLY A 41 31.95 13.71 -22.98
N ALA A 42 31.27 14.83 -23.22
CA ALA A 42 31.00 15.30 -24.60
C ALA A 42 32.27 15.60 -25.39
N LEU A 43 33.23 16.27 -24.74
CA LEU A 43 34.52 16.57 -25.39
C LEU A 43 35.26 15.29 -25.81
N PHE A 44 35.38 14.32 -24.91
CA PHE A 44 36.02 13.04 -25.23
C PHE A 44 35.23 12.24 -26.27
N TYR A 45 33.91 12.21 -26.14
CA TYR A 45 33.03 11.51 -27.09
C TYR A 45 33.19 12.07 -28.53
N ILE A 46 33.13 13.41 -28.68
CA ILE A 46 33.23 14.09 -29.96
C ILE A 46 34.67 13.88 -30.53
N ALA A 47 35.71 14.11 -29.72
CA ALA A 47 37.08 13.90 -30.11
C ALA A 47 37.33 12.48 -30.62
N TYR A 48 36.86 11.48 -29.89
CA TYR A 48 37.00 10.06 -30.26
C TYR A 48 36.28 9.75 -31.59
N ARG A 49 35.03 10.23 -31.76
CA ARG A 49 34.25 9.99 -32.99
C ARG A 49 34.89 10.66 -34.20
N VAL A 50 35.33 11.92 -34.08
CA VAL A 50 36.03 12.61 -35.17
C VAL A 50 37.32 11.92 -35.51
N TRP A 51 38.12 11.52 -34.51
CA TRP A 51 39.35 10.75 -34.74
C TRP A 51 39.08 9.44 -35.47
N GLN A 52 38.03 8.71 -35.08
CA GLN A 52 37.67 7.42 -35.71
C GLN A 52 37.27 7.61 -37.19
N SER A 53 36.50 8.66 -37.51
CA SER A 53 36.15 8.96 -38.92
C SER A 53 37.36 9.34 -39.75
N LEU A 54 38.27 10.17 -39.19
CA LEU A 54 39.52 10.55 -39.86
C LEU A 54 40.43 9.33 -40.11
N ALA A 55 40.57 8.44 -39.10
CA ALA A 55 41.40 7.23 -39.22
C ALA A 55 40.88 6.24 -40.25
N ARG A 56 39.57 6.25 -40.53
CA ARG A 56 38.93 5.41 -41.54
C ARG A 56 38.80 6.07 -42.92
N ALA A 57 39.23 7.33 -43.03
CA ALA A 57 38.98 8.19 -44.20
C ALA A 57 37.51 8.25 -44.63
N GLU A 58 36.59 8.19 -43.65
CA GLU A 58 35.14 8.27 -43.83
C GLU A 58 34.65 9.71 -43.60
N ALA A 59 33.53 10.09 -44.23
CA ALA A 59 32.88 11.38 -43.96
C ALA A 59 32.39 11.44 -42.51
N ILE A 60 32.54 12.59 -41.85
CA ILE A 60 32.10 12.77 -40.47
C ILE A 60 30.58 12.76 -40.43
N ASP A 61 29.99 11.78 -39.77
CA ASP A 61 28.55 11.74 -39.45
C ASP A 61 28.23 12.69 -38.28
N VAL A 62 27.46 13.74 -38.56
CA VAL A 62 27.12 14.76 -37.58
C VAL A 62 26.02 14.31 -36.58
N PHE A 63 25.15 13.37 -37.02
CA PHE A 63 24.01 12.93 -36.16
C PHE A 63 24.43 12.34 -34.81
N PRO A 64 25.40 11.42 -34.73
CA PRO A 64 25.88 10.92 -33.44
C PRO A 64 26.47 12.02 -32.56
N LEU A 65 27.06 13.06 -33.17
CA LEU A 65 27.67 14.17 -32.41
C LEU A 65 26.65 15.10 -31.74
N LEU A 66 25.40 15.10 -32.18
CA LEU A 66 24.31 15.86 -31.56
C LEU A 66 23.85 15.26 -30.24
N ARG A 67 24.10 13.97 -29.99
CA ARG A 67 23.65 13.27 -28.79
C ARG A 67 24.13 13.90 -27.47
N PRO A 68 25.40 14.24 -27.27
CA PRO A 68 25.86 14.93 -26.07
C PRO A 68 25.16 16.27 -25.82
N PHE A 69 24.85 17.00 -26.89
CA PHE A 69 24.14 18.28 -26.78
C PHE A 69 22.70 18.09 -26.32
N ALA A 70 21.99 17.10 -26.87
CA ALA A 70 20.62 16.78 -26.43
C ALA A 70 20.59 16.35 -24.97
N ILE A 71 21.53 15.52 -24.53
CA ILE A 71 21.66 15.11 -23.12
C ILE A 71 22.01 16.31 -22.22
N GLY A 72 22.94 17.18 -22.70
CA GLY A 72 23.29 18.41 -21.96
C GLY A 72 22.11 19.36 -21.78
N LEU A 73 21.24 19.48 -22.79
CA LEU A 73 19.99 20.25 -22.68
C LEU A 73 19.03 19.62 -21.66
N CYS A 74 18.90 18.31 -21.67
CA CYS A 74 18.08 17.59 -20.67
C CYS A 74 18.64 17.81 -19.23
N ILE A 75 19.97 17.82 -19.04
CA ILE A 75 20.57 18.11 -17.74
C ILE A 75 20.31 19.56 -17.32
N LEU A 76 20.38 20.51 -18.25
CA LEU A 76 20.13 21.92 -18.00
C LEU A 76 18.71 22.17 -17.48
N MET A 77 17.73 21.51 -18.09
CA MET A 77 16.29 21.66 -17.79
C MET A 77 15.73 20.45 -17.05
N PHE A 78 16.57 19.73 -16.30
CA PHE A 78 16.23 18.43 -15.72
C PHE A 78 14.96 18.47 -14.84
N PRO A 79 14.82 19.40 -13.87
CA PRO A 79 13.64 19.45 -13.01
C PRO A 79 12.36 19.73 -13.78
N THR A 80 12.42 20.66 -14.75
CA THR A 80 11.24 21.14 -15.46
C THR A 80 10.85 20.25 -16.64
N VAL A 81 11.82 19.86 -17.47
CA VAL A 81 11.54 19.08 -18.68
C VAL A 81 11.52 17.58 -18.38
N VAL A 82 12.55 17.05 -17.75
CA VAL A 82 12.63 15.59 -17.54
C VAL A 82 11.65 15.14 -16.46
N LEU A 83 11.73 15.69 -15.26
CA LEU A 83 10.85 15.31 -14.17
C LEU A 83 9.42 15.81 -14.41
N GLY A 84 9.27 17.03 -14.93
CA GLY A 84 7.96 17.59 -15.25
C GLY A 84 7.18 16.75 -16.26
N THR A 85 7.81 16.31 -17.35
CA THR A 85 7.18 15.43 -18.34
C THR A 85 6.86 14.05 -17.76
N LEU A 86 7.77 13.45 -16.98
CA LEU A 86 7.52 12.18 -16.35
C LEU A 86 6.32 12.24 -15.40
N ASN A 87 6.30 13.24 -14.54
CA ASN A 87 5.20 13.45 -13.59
C ASN A 87 3.89 13.73 -14.32
N ALA A 88 3.90 14.58 -15.37
CA ALA A 88 2.69 14.89 -16.14
C ALA A 88 2.09 13.65 -16.83
N VAL A 89 2.92 12.71 -17.31
CA VAL A 89 2.45 11.46 -17.92
C VAL A 89 1.95 10.47 -16.86
N MET A 90 2.57 10.44 -15.69
CA MET A 90 2.25 9.46 -14.65
C MET A 90 1.10 9.88 -13.73
N THR A 91 0.89 11.18 -13.54
CA THR A 91 -0.17 11.71 -12.65
C THR A 91 -1.58 11.24 -13.01
N PRO A 92 -2.03 11.22 -14.29
CA PRO A 92 -3.34 10.71 -14.63
C PRO A 92 -3.57 9.24 -14.25
N ILE A 93 -2.50 8.42 -14.32
CA ILE A 93 -2.56 7.00 -13.92
C ILE A 93 -2.82 6.90 -12.42
N VAL A 94 -2.09 7.68 -11.61
CA VAL A 94 -2.27 7.72 -10.16
C VAL A 94 -3.67 8.19 -9.79
N GLN A 95 -4.13 9.30 -10.39
CA GLN A 95 -5.47 9.85 -10.12
C GLN A 95 -6.59 8.89 -10.53
N GLY A 96 -6.46 8.24 -11.70
CA GLY A 96 -7.46 7.30 -12.17
C GLY A 96 -7.62 6.10 -11.24
N VAL A 97 -6.52 5.58 -10.70
CA VAL A 97 -6.58 4.45 -9.76
C VAL A 97 -7.08 4.90 -8.38
N ALA A 98 -6.67 6.07 -7.91
CA ALA A 98 -7.15 6.63 -6.64
C ALA A 98 -8.68 6.80 -6.63
N THR A 99 -9.26 7.33 -7.72
CA THR A 99 -10.73 7.46 -7.86
C THR A 99 -11.45 6.10 -7.86
N MET A 100 -10.85 5.06 -8.43
CA MET A 100 -11.41 3.71 -8.36
C MET A 100 -11.42 3.18 -6.92
N LEU A 101 -10.34 3.41 -6.18
CA LEU A 101 -10.24 3.00 -4.78
C LEU A 101 -11.26 3.73 -3.89
N GLU A 102 -11.42 5.04 -4.07
CA GLU A 102 -12.42 5.82 -3.34
C GLU A 102 -13.84 5.29 -3.56
N GLY A 103 -14.19 4.95 -4.81
CA GLY A 103 -15.48 4.35 -5.14
C GLY A 103 -15.73 3.04 -4.39
N GLU A 104 -14.78 2.11 -4.42
CA GLU A 104 -14.93 0.81 -3.73
C GLU A 104 -14.93 0.95 -2.20
N LYS A 105 -14.21 1.93 -1.64
CA LYS A 105 -14.26 2.23 -0.19
C LYS A 105 -15.64 2.74 0.24
N LEU A 106 -16.26 3.63 -0.55
CA LEU A 106 -17.61 4.12 -0.29
C LEU A 106 -18.64 3.01 -0.36
N ASP A 107 -18.58 2.15 -1.38
CA ASP A 107 -19.44 0.97 -1.50
C ASP A 107 -19.29 0.05 -0.28
N MET A 108 -18.06 -0.23 0.13
CA MET A 108 -17.78 -1.06 1.30
C MET A 108 -18.41 -0.50 2.58
N GLN A 109 -18.32 0.82 2.81
CA GLN A 109 -18.93 1.47 3.97
C GLN A 109 -20.46 1.33 3.94
N GLN A 110 -21.09 1.58 2.79
CA GLN A 110 -22.54 1.47 2.65
C GLN A 110 -23.05 0.05 2.92
N TYR A 111 -22.38 -0.97 2.35
CA TYR A 111 -22.77 -2.37 2.58
C TYR A 111 -22.52 -2.81 4.02
N ARG A 112 -21.47 -2.30 4.67
CA ARG A 112 -21.19 -2.56 6.09
C ARG A 112 -22.30 -2.00 6.97
N GLU A 113 -22.69 -0.73 6.78
CA GLU A 113 -23.79 -0.13 7.51
C GLU A 113 -25.13 -0.86 7.30
N GLN A 114 -25.38 -1.30 6.06
CA GLN A 114 -26.57 -2.08 5.75
C GLN A 114 -26.57 -3.44 6.46
N LYS A 115 -25.44 -4.15 6.45
CA LYS A 115 -25.28 -5.41 7.19
C LYS A 115 -25.50 -5.23 8.67
N ASP A 116 -24.86 -4.23 9.30
CA ASP A 116 -24.96 -3.97 10.74
C ASP A 116 -26.41 -3.66 11.16
N LYS A 117 -27.15 -2.91 10.34
CA LYS A 117 -28.59 -2.65 10.56
C LYS A 117 -29.43 -3.92 10.48
N LEU A 118 -29.22 -4.74 9.46
CA LEU A 118 -29.94 -6.00 9.28
C LEU A 118 -29.61 -7.00 10.39
N GLU A 119 -28.37 -7.09 10.83
CA GLU A 119 -27.94 -7.93 11.94
C GLU A 119 -28.62 -7.50 13.25
N TYR A 120 -28.63 -6.20 13.54
CA TYR A 120 -29.32 -5.65 14.70
C TYR A 120 -30.83 -5.94 14.66
N GLU A 121 -31.49 -5.74 13.51
CA GLU A 121 -32.92 -6.02 13.34
C GLU A 121 -33.24 -7.52 13.43
N ALA A 122 -32.41 -8.39 12.89
CA ALA A 122 -32.56 -9.84 13.00
C ALA A 122 -32.43 -10.31 14.46
N MET A 123 -31.44 -9.83 15.18
CA MET A 123 -31.26 -10.14 16.59
C MET A 123 -32.41 -9.59 17.46
N LYS A 124 -32.90 -8.39 17.16
CA LYS A 124 -34.05 -7.80 17.89
C LYS A 124 -35.35 -8.56 17.64
N ARG A 125 -35.52 -9.16 16.46
CA ARG A 125 -36.72 -9.95 16.10
C ARG A 125 -36.76 -11.32 16.78
N ASN A 126 -35.60 -11.91 17.04
CA ASN A 126 -35.50 -13.22 17.67
C ASN A 126 -35.58 -13.07 19.22
N PRO A 127 -36.61 -13.64 19.90
CA PRO A 127 -36.77 -13.51 21.34
C PRO A 127 -35.57 -14.03 22.17
N GLU A 128 -34.83 -15.02 21.61
CA GLU A 128 -33.64 -15.61 22.28
C GLU A 128 -32.42 -14.69 22.25
N THR A 129 -32.36 -13.69 21.34
CA THR A 129 -31.21 -12.79 21.18
C THR A 129 -31.56 -11.33 21.37
N ALA A 130 -32.86 -10.97 21.40
CA ALA A 130 -33.33 -9.60 21.51
C ALA A 130 -32.79 -8.89 22.76
N TYR A 131 -32.77 -9.57 23.89
CA TYR A 131 -32.26 -9.02 25.18
C TYR A 131 -30.75 -8.76 25.17
N LEU A 132 -29.98 -9.39 24.23
CA LEU A 132 -28.56 -9.15 24.12
C LEU A 132 -28.24 -7.77 23.48
N VAL A 133 -29.11 -7.27 22.59
CA VAL A 133 -28.87 -6.07 21.77
C VAL A 133 -29.79 -4.92 22.11
N SER A 134 -30.99 -5.15 22.68
CA SER A 134 -31.97 -4.13 23.04
C SER A 134 -32.13 -4.00 24.57
N ASN A 135 -32.04 -2.77 25.10
CA ASN A 135 -32.30 -2.52 26.52
C ASN A 135 -33.78 -2.72 26.84
N GLU A 136 -34.68 -2.30 25.96
CA GLU A 136 -36.13 -2.42 26.14
C GLU A 136 -36.56 -3.88 26.28
N GLU A 137 -36.06 -4.76 25.40
CA GLU A 137 -36.38 -6.19 25.46
C GLU A 137 -35.72 -6.88 26.64
N PHE A 138 -34.55 -6.42 27.07
CA PHE A 138 -33.89 -6.91 28.27
C PHE A 138 -34.69 -6.57 29.51
N ASP A 139 -35.12 -5.30 29.67
CA ASP A 139 -35.89 -4.84 30.81
C ASP A 139 -37.26 -5.52 30.86
N LYS A 140 -37.89 -5.69 29.68
CA LYS A 140 -39.18 -6.42 29.57
C LYS A 140 -39.08 -7.88 29.99
N GLN A 141 -38.04 -8.59 29.57
CA GLN A 141 -37.82 -9.98 29.97
C GLN A 141 -37.49 -10.10 31.46
N LEU A 142 -36.80 -9.08 32.06
CA LEU A 142 -36.57 -9.00 33.49
C LEU A 142 -37.84 -8.79 34.28
N GLU A 143 -38.77 -7.96 33.78
CA GLU A 143 -40.07 -7.68 34.43
C GLU A 143 -40.99 -8.92 34.37
N GLU A 144 -40.90 -9.73 33.35
CA GLU A 144 -41.67 -10.98 33.21
C GLU A 144 -41.21 -12.09 34.16
N LEU A 145 -39.98 -11.99 34.71
CA LEU A 145 -39.42 -12.94 35.67
C LEU A 145 -39.89 -12.59 37.09
N GLY A 146 -40.29 -13.61 37.85
CA GLY A 146 -40.69 -13.47 39.25
C GLY A 146 -39.50 -13.43 40.22
N TRP A 147 -39.80 -13.56 41.52
CA TRP A 147 -38.82 -13.59 42.60
C TRP A 147 -38.52 -15.00 43.12
N SER A 148 -38.75 -16.04 42.31
CA SER A 148 -38.41 -17.40 42.70
C SER A 148 -36.88 -17.64 42.62
N PRO A 149 -36.32 -18.59 43.38
CA PRO A 149 -34.89 -18.92 43.25
C PRO A 149 -34.46 -19.31 41.85
N GLY A 150 -35.37 -19.89 41.04
CA GLY A 150 -35.16 -20.21 39.64
C GLY A 150 -35.08 -18.96 38.75
N ASP A 151 -35.97 -17.99 39.00
CA ASP A 151 -36.00 -16.72 38.25
C ASP A 151 -34.76 -15.88 38.52
N LEU A 152 -34.28 -15.84 39.77
CA LEU A 152 -33.01 -15.18 40.11
C LEU A 152 -31.81 -15.80 39.40
N MET A 153 -31.80 -17.11 39.21
CA MET A 153 -30.74 -17.81 38.46
C MET A 153 -30.81 -17.47 36.97
N THR A 154 -32.02 -17.39 36.41
CA THR A 154 -32.25 -16.98 35.01
C THR A 154 -31.84 -15.51 34.80
N MET A 155 -32.23 -14.59 35.71
CA MET A 155 -31.79 -13.19 35.67
C MET A 155 -30.27 -13.07 35.65
N THR A 156 -29.59 -13.79 36.56
CA THR A 156 -28.12 -13.80 36.62
C THR A 156 -27.53 -14.33 35.33
N GLY A 157 -28.12 -15.39 34.75
CA GLY A 157 -27.71 -15.96 33.45
C GLY A 157 -27.81 -14.91 32.32
N MET A 158 -28.93 -14.19 32.23
CA MET A 158 -29.14 -13.15 31.22
C MET A 158 -28.10 -12.01 31.33
N TYR A 159 -27.78 -11.55 32.54
CA TYR A 159 -26.73 -10.54 32.73
C TYR A 159 -25.35 -11.05 32.29
N VAL A 160 -25.02 -12.29 32.63
CA VAL A 160 -23.75 -12.93 32.25
C VAL A 160 -23.68 -13.10 30.74
N GLU A 161 -24.73 -13.60 30.10
CA GLU A 161 -24.77 -13.80 28.64
C GLU A 161 -24.66 -12.49 27.89
N ARG A 162 -25.40 -11.46 28.32
CA ARG A 162 -25.28 -10.10 27.74
C ARG A 162 -23.90 -9.50 27.94
N GLY A 163 -23.31 -9.69 29.14
CA GLY A 163 -21.94 -9.29 29.42
C GLY A 163 -20.91 -10.02 28.54
N MET A 164 -21.08 -11.31 28.37
CA MET A 164 -20.24 -12.14 27.48
C MET A 164 -20.39 -11.74 26.00
N TYR A 165 -21.63 -11.48 25.54
CA TYR A 165 -21.87 -11.01 24.19
C TYR A 165 -21.21 -9.65 23.93
N SER A 166 -21.41 -8.68 24.82
CA SER A 166 -20.80 -7.34 24.70
C SER A 166 -19.27 -7.39 24.73
N LEU A 167 -18.70 -8.26 25.58
CA LEU A 167 -17.26 -8.49 25.63
C LEU A 167 -16.74 -9.12 24.34
N LYS A 168 -17.41 -10.17 23.84
CA LYS A 168 -17.06 -10.87 22.60
C LYS A 168 -17.13 -9.92 21.40
N LYS A 169 -18.19 -9.09 21.31
CA LYS A 169 -18.34 -8.04 20.31
C LYS A 169 -17.23 -6.99 20.43
N GLY A 170 -16.96 -6.48 21.62
CA GLY A 170 -15.92 -5.48 21.85
C GLY A 170 -14.52 -5.97 21.48
N ILE A 171 -14.17 -7.23 21.78
CA ILE A 171 -12.89 -7.84 21.37
C ILE A 171 -12.80 -7.96 19.85
N ARG A 172 -13.89 -8.38 19.20
CA ARG A 172 -13.97 -8.52 17.74
C ARG A 172 -13.78 -7.17 17.06
N ASP A 173 -14.50 -6.14 17.49
CA ASP A 173 -14.43 -4.81 16.93
C ASP A 173 -13.03 -4.20 17.14
N TRP A 174 -12.45 -4.35 18.34
CA TRP A 174 -11.06 -3.94 18.61
C TRP A 174 -10.04 -4.63 17.70
N PHE A 175 -10.20 -5.93 17.50
CA PHE A 175 -9.28 -6.70 16.63
C PHE A 175 -9.39 -6.25 15.17
N ARG A 176 -10.60 -5.95 14.71
CA ARG A 176 -10.85 -5.37 13.39
C ARG A 176 -10.19 -4.01 13.24
N GLU A 177 -10.37 -3.10 14.20
CA GLU A 177 -9.72 -1.77 14.20
C GLU A 177 -8.20 -1.87 14.15
N VAL A 178 -7.60 -2.79 14.91
CA VAL A 178 -6.15 -3.02 14.87
C VAL A 178 -5.69 -3.51 13.51
N LEU A 179 -6.43 -4.42 12.87
CA LEU A 179 -6.09 -4.92 11.53
C LEU A 179 -6.24 -3.81 10.46
N GLU A 180 -7.28 -3.00 10.52
CA GLU A 180 -7.47 -1.86 9.63
C GLU A 180 -6.31 -0.87 9.78
N LEU A 181 -5.92 -0.53 11.01
CA LEU A 181 -4.75 0.31 11.29
C LEU A 181 -3.45 -0.29 10.74
N MET A 182 -3.24 -1.60 10.89
CA MET A 182 -2.05 -2.27 10.34
C MET A 182 -2.04 -2.28 8.81
N PHE A 183 -3.22 -2.39 8.18
CA PHE A 183 -3.38 -2.33 6.75
C PHE A 183 -3.02 -0.94 6.20
N ASP A 184 -3.56 0.12 6.81
CA ASP A 184 -3.25 1.51 6.46
C ASP A 184 -1.77 1.84 6.71
N ALA A 185 -1.21 1.34 7.81
CA ALA A 185 0.21 1.48 8.10
C ALA A 185 1.09 0.79 7.04
N ALA A 186 0.70 -0.38 6.54
CA ALA A 186 1.43 -1.07 5.48
C ALA A 186 1.40 -0.28 4.16
N ALA A 187 0.25 0.31 3.81
CA ALA A 187 0.12 1.20 2.66
C ALA A 187 1.02 2.44 2.78
N LEU A 188 1.00 3.08 3.95
CA LEU A 188 1.83 4.24 4.25
C LEU A 188 3.33 3.93 4.16
N VAL A 189 3.78 2.78 4.65
CA VAL A 189 5.19 2.36 4.53
C VAL A 189 5.63 2.31 3.07
N ILE A 190 4.80 1.78 2.18
CA ILE A 190 5.10 1.75 0.74
C ILE A 190 5.17 3.16 0.15
N ASP A 191 4.28 4.07 0.53
CA ASP A 191 4.29 5.45 0.04
C ASP A 191 5.51 6.25 0.56
N ILE A 192 5.91 6.06 1.82
CA ILE A 192 7.14 6.63 2.38
C ILE A 192 8.37 6.15 1.60
N LEU A 193 8.51 4.84 1.43
CA LEU A 193 9.65 4.26 0.71
C LEU A 193 9.69 4.73 -0.75
N ARG A 194 8.52 4.79 -1.41
CA ARG A 194 8.37 5.34 -2.76
C ARG A 194 8.88 6.78 -2.83
N THR A 195 8.43 7.63 -1.91
CA THR A 195 8.80 9.05 -1.88
C THR A 195 10.31 9.23 -1.69
N PHE A 196 10.93 8.48 -0.76
CA PHE A 196 12.38 8.49 -0.59
C PHE A 196 13.13 8.07 -1.85
N PHE A 197 12.71 6.99 -2.50
CA PHE A 197 13.38 6.55 -3.72
C PHE A 197 13.19 7.53 -4.88
N LEU A 198 12.02 8.15 -5.02
CA LEU A 198 11.79 9.17 -6.04
C LEU A 198 12.66 10.41 -5.80
N ILE A 199 12.80 10.87 -4.55
CA ILE A 199 13.69 11.99 -4.19
C ILE A 199 15.14 11.65 -4.57
N VAL A 200 15.64 10.49 -4.16
CA VAL A 200 17.02 10.06 -4.48
C VAL A 200 17.23 9.95 -5.98
N LEU A 201 16.29 9.35 -6.71
CA LEU A 201 16.36 9.22 -8.17
C LEU A 201 16.29 10.59 -8.87
N ALA A 202 15.47 11.50 -8.36
CA ALA A 202 15.36 12.86 -8.90
C ALA A 202 16.66 13.66 -8.70
N ILE A 203 17.24 13.62 -7.49
CA ILE A 203 18.49 14.34 -7.18
C ILE A 203 19.67 13.77 -7.96
N LEU A 204 19.78 12.45 -8.08
CA LEU A 204 20.88 11.77 -8.79
C LEU A 204 20.61 11.62 -10.29
N GLY A 205 19.41 11.96 -10.78
CA GLY A 205 19.05 11.87 -12.19
C GLY A 205 20.00 12.61 -13.12
N PRO A 206 20.32 13.90 -12.89
CA PRO A 206 21.26 14.64 -13.72
C PRO A 206 22.62 13.94 -13.87
N LEU A 207 23.09 13.29 -12.79
CA LEU A 207 24.35 12.53 -12.82
C LEU A 207 24.26 11.27 -13.72
N ALA A 208 23.13 10.56 -13.66
CA ALA A 208 22.89 9.40 -14.53
C ALA A 208 22.86 9.82 -16.01
N PHE A 209 22.27 10.98 -16.32
CA PHE A 209 22.31 11.56 -17.66
C PHE A 209 23.73 11.93 -18.07
N ALA A 210 24.51 12.56 -17.19
CA ALA A 210 25.88 12.95 -17.46
C ALA A 210 26.77 11.72 -17.77
N ILE A 211 26.66 10.66 -17.00
CA ILE A 211 27.40 9.41 -17.21
C ILE A 211 26.99 8.76 -18.54
N SER A 212 25.73 8.86 -18.95
CA SER A 212 25.24 8.27 -20.20
C SER A 212 25.86 8.89 -21.48
N VAL A 213 26.50 10.05 -21.36
CA VAL A 213 27.24 10.70 -22.46
C VAL A 213 28.45 9.86 -22.89
N TRP A 214 29.09 9.18 -21.93
CA TRP A 214 30.30 8.38 -22.21
C TRP A 214 29.97 7.11 -22.97
N ASP A 215 30.85 6.75 -23.92
CA ASP A 215 30.71 5.49 -24.65
C ASP A 215 30.77 4.28 -23.69
N GLY A 216 29.86 3.33 -23.89
CA GLY A 216 29.70 2.16 -23.02
C GLY A 216 28.70 2.35 -21.87
N PHE A 217 28.39 3.60 -21.46
CA PHE A 217 27.44 3.89 -20.37
C PHE A 217 26.08 4.38 -20.87
N GLN A 218 25.78 4.21 -22.14
CA GLN A 218 24.56 4.71 -22.79
C GLN A 218 23.28 4.12 -22.19
N SER A 219 23.32 2.89 -21.70
CA SER A 219 22.19 2.21 -21.04
C SER A 219 21.83 2.80 -19.70
N THR A 220 22.71 3.60 -19.06
CA THR A 220 22.46 4.21 -17.75
C THR A 220 21.24 5.11 -17.76
N LEU A 221 21.04 5.87 -18.83
CA LEU A 221 19.88 6.74 -19.00
C LEU A 221 18.58 5.92 -19.03
N THR A 222 18.52 4.90 -19.87
CA THR A 222 17.34 4.02 -20.00
C THR A 222 17.06 3.29 -18.67
N GLN A 223 18.11 2.80 -18.00
CA GLN A 223 17.96 2.14 -16.70
C GLN A 223 17.44 3.09 -15.63
N TRP A 224 17.94 4.34 -15.60
CA TRP A 224 17.45 5.36 -14.67
C TRP A 224 15.96 5.65 -14.94
N LEU A 225 15.56 5.87 -16.19
CA LEU A 225 14.20 6.14 -16.59
C LEU A 225 13.25 5.01 -16.18
N CYS A 226 13.63 3.77 -16.49
CA CYS A 226 12.86 2.60 -16.09
C CYS A 226 12.69 2.50 -14.57
N ARG A 227 13.73 2.80 -13.79
CA ARG A 227 13.65 2.79 -12.32
C ARG A 227 12.76 3.89 -11.78
N TYR A 228 12.86 5.09 -12.34
CA TYR A 228 12.00 6.21 -11.93
C TYR A 228 10.53 5.87 -12.14
N ILE A 229 10.17 5.40 -13.33
CA ILE A 229 8.80 4.99 -13.64
C ILE A 229 8.36 3.80 -12.79
N GLN A 230 9.23 2.80 -12.57
CA GLN A 230 8.93 1.66 -11.71
C GLN A 230 8.57 2.10 -10.28
N VAL A 231 9.38 2.96 -9.68
CA VAL A 231 9.11 3.46 -8.31
C VAL A 231 7.87 4.34 -8.30
N TYR A 232 7.64 5.14 -9.34
CA TYR A 232 6.43 5.95 -9.46
C TYR A 232 5.15 5.09 -9.48
N LEU A 233 5.19 3.93 -10.14
CA LEU A 233 4.07 2.98 -10.22
C LEU A 233 3.77 2.25 -8.90
N TRP A 234 4.60 2.37 -7.86
CA TRP A 234 4.28 1.71 -6.57
C TRP A 234 2.96 2.21 -5.99
N LEU A 235 2.67 3.50 -6.07
CA LEU A 235 1.42 4.05 -5.55
C LEU A 235 0.20 3.52 -6.30
N PRO A 236 0.07 3.65 -7.64
CA PRO A 236 -1.09 3.10 -8.34
C PRO A 236 -1.21 1.57 -8.22
N VAL A 237 -0.12 0.83 -8.11
CA VAL A 237 -0.18 -0.63 -7.86
C VAL A 237 -0.69 -0.92 -6.44
N SER A 238 -0.27 -0.15 -5.44
CA SER A 238 -0.77 -0.20 -4.07
C SER A 238 -2.27 0.08 -4.01
N ASP A 239 -2.71 1.13 -4.68
CA ASP A 239 -4.13 1.53 -4.72
C ASP A 239 -4.99 0.50 -5.46
N LEU A 240 -4.50 -0.08 -6.56
CA LEU A 240 -5.18 -1.20 -7.25
C LEU A 240 -5.32 -2.42 -6.35
N PHE A 241 -4.27 -2.73 -5.58
CA PHE A 241 -4.31 -3.83 -4.64
C PHE A 241 -5.37 -3.61 -3.55
N SER A 242 -5.42 -2.39 -3.00
CA SER A 242 -6.46 -1.98 -2.04
C SER A 242 -7.85 -2.04 -2.65
N CYS A 243 -8.01 -1.59 -3.90
CA CYS A 243 -9.26 -1.62 -4.64
C CYS A 243 -9.78 -3.07 -4.81
N ILE A 244 -8.90 -4.00 -5.19
CA ILE A 244 -9.26 -5.42 -5.32
C ILE A 244 -9.71 -6.00 -3.97
N LEU A 245 -9.01 -5.69 -2.89
CA LEU A 245 -9.38 -6.15 -1.55
C LEU A 245 -10.71 -5.55 -1.08
N ALA A 246 -10.92 -4.26 -1.29
CA ALA A 246 -12.19 -3.60 -1.00
C ALA A 246 -13.34 -4.25 -1.78
N LYS A 247 -13.13 -4.56 -3.06
CA LYS A 247 -14.13 -5.26 -3.89
C LYS A 247 -14.47 -6.65 -3.37
N ILE A 248 -13.48 -7.42 -2.95
CA ILE A 248 -13.70 -8.74 -2.33
C ILE A 248 -14.55 -8.57 -1.07
N GLN A 249 -14.25 -7.57 -0.23
CA GLN A 249 -15.02 -7.29 0.98
C GLN A 249 -16.47 -6.88 0.66
N VAL A 250 -16.70 -6.04 -0.35
CA VAL A 250 -18.03 -5.68 -0.83
C VAL A 250 -18.82 -6.93 -1.24
N LEU A 251 -18.21 -7.81 -2.03
CA LEU A 251 -18.88 -9.06 -2.47
C LEU A 251 -19.22 -9.99 -1.29
N MET A 252 -18.36 -10.04 -0.28
CA MET A 252 -18.63 -10.79 0.95
C MET A 252 -19.81 -10.19 1.72
N LEU A 253 -19.83 -8.87 1.90
CA LEU A 253 -20.92 -8.16 2.58
C LEU A 253 -22.25 -8.35 1.84
N GLN A 254 -22.26 -8.28 0.51
CA GLN A 254 -23.45 -8.55 -0.31
C GLN A 254 -23.97 -9.98 -0.09
N ASN A 255 -23.09 -10.98 -0.13
CA ASN A 255 -23.47 -12.37 0.13
C ASN A 255 -24.03 -12.57 1.55
N ASP A 256 -23.45 -11.91 2.55
CA ASP A 256 -23.95 -11.95 3.93
C ASP A 256 -25.33 -11.34 4.04
N ILE A 257 -25.57 -10.20 3.39
CA ILE A 257 -26.87 -9.50 3.35
C ILE A 257 -27.92 -10.39 2.68
N GLU A 258 -27.60 -11.01 1.53
CA GLU A 258 -28.52 -11.92 0.83
C GLU A 258 -28.89 -13.13 1.71
N ARG A 259 -27.94 -13.70 2.41
CA ARG A 259 -28.18 -14.82 3.35
C ARG A 259 -29.06 -14.42 4.52
N MET A 260 -28.84 -13.23 5.12
CA MET A 260 -29.66 -12.72 6.20
C MET A 260 -31.10 -12.41 5.75
N GLN A 261 -31.29 -11.97 4.50
CA GLN A 261 -32.60 -11.74 3.95
C GLN A 261 -33.34 -13.05 3.64
N ALA A 262 -32.62 -14.09 3.24
CA ALA A 262 -33.17 -15.41 2.94
C ALA A 262 -33.51 -16.20 4.21
N ASP A 263 -32.69 -16.12 5.25
CA ASP A 263 -32.88 -16.78 6.55
C ASP A 263 -32.60 -15.79 7.71
N PRO A 264 -33.64 -15.22 8.31
CA PRO A 264 -33.50 -14.29 9.44
C PRO A 264 -32.85 -14.87 10.69
N ASN A 265 -32.74 -16.19 10.81
CA ASN A 265 -32.07 -16.88 11.93
C ASN A 265 -30.63 -17.24 11.62
N PHE A 266 -30.12 -16.84 10.45
CA PHE A 266 -28.72 -17.10 10.05
C PHE A 266 -27.74 -16.41 11.02
N SER A 267 -26.87 -17.18 11.66
CA SER A 267 -25.82 -16.63 12.51
C SER A 267 -24.53 -16.36 11.73
N LEU A 268 -24.04 -15.12 11.82
CA LEU A 268 -22.87 -14.61 11.05
C LEU A 268 -21.50 -14.95 11.65
N ASP A 269 -21.42 -15.79 12.65
CA ASP A 269 -20.18 -16.07 13.41
C ASP A 269 -18.98 -16.53 12.52
N SER A 270 -19.24 -17.03 11.31
CA SER A 270 -18.20 -17.50 10.37
C SER A 270 -17.67 -16.44 9.40
N SER A 271 -18.42 -15.38 9.08
CA SER A 271 -18.00 -14.39 8.07
C SER A 271 -16.90 -13.46 8.56
N ASP A 272 -16.88 -13.16 9.86
CA ASP A 272 -15.85 -12.32 10.48
C ASP A 272 -14.45 -12.95 10.40
N GLY A 273 -14.34 -14.28 10.50
CA GLY A 273 -13.07 -15.00 10.35
C GLY A 273 -12.48 -14.86 8.96
N VAL A 274 -13.33 -14.87 7.93
CA VAL A 274 -12.91 -14.71 6.52
C VAL A 274 -12.41 -13.28 6.28
N TYR A 275 -13.10 -12.28 6.81
CA TYR A 275 -12.66 -10.88 6.74
C TYR A 275 -11.24 -10.69 7.33
N ILE A 276 -10.99 -11.24 8.51
CA ILE A 276 -9.69 -11.20 9.18
C ILE A 276 -8.59 -11.81 8.30
N ILE A 277 -8.85 -12.96 7.67
CA ILE A 277 -7.90 -13.63 6.78
C ILE A 277 -7.57 -12.73 5.58
N PHE A 278 -8.57 -12.11 4.95
CA PHE A 278 -8.34 -11.19 3.83
C PHE A 278 -7.56 -9.95 4.23
N MET A 279 -7.78 -9.40 5.42
CA MET A 279 -6.98 -8.27 5.93
C MET A 279 -5.52 -8.66 6.14
N ILE A 280 -5.25 -9.84 6.69
CA ILE A 280 -3.88 -10.36 6.86
C ILE A 280 -3.21 -10.58 5.49
N ILE A 281 -3.93 -11.17 4.53
CA ILE A 281 -3.44 -11.34 3.15
C ILE A 281 -3.13 -9.99 2.54
N GLY A 282 -3.97 -8.98 2.78
CA GLY A 282 -3.78 -7.62 2.34
C GLY A 282 -2.49 -7.00 2.87
N ILE A 283 -2.27 -7.07 4.18
CA ILE A 283 -1.06 -6.56 4.82
C ILE A 283 0.20 -7.21 4.23
N ILE A 284 0.20 -8.53 4.05
CA ILE A 284 1.31 -9.25 3.42
C ILE A 284 1.47 -8.86 1.95
N GLY A 285 0.37 -8.69 1.25
CA GLY A 285 0.32 -8.34 -0.17
C GLY A 285 0.98 -6.99 -0.49
N TYR A 286 0.89 -6.00 0.41
CA TYR A 286 1.57 -4.72 0.21
C TYR A 286 3.07 -4.85 0.00
N PHE A 287 3.73 -5.79 0.65
CA PHE A 287 5.17 -6.03 0.47
C PHE A 287 5.53 -6.60 -0.90
N THR A 288 4.54 -7.05 -1.68
CA THR A 288 4.73 -7.50 -3.07
C THR A 288 4.62 -6.37 -4.09
N VAL A 289 4.09 -5.20 -3.72
CA VAL A 289 3.87 -4.04 -4.60
C VAL A 289 5.11 -3.66 -5.42
N PRO A 290 6.33 -3.53 -4.85
CA PRO A 290 7.52 -3.22 -5.61
C PRO A 290 7.85 -4.26 -6.70
N THR A 291 7.54 -5.53 -6.40
CA THR A 291 7.74 -6.64 -7.34
C THR A 291 6.77 -6.57 -8.51
N VAL A 292 5.48 -6.36 -8.22
CA VAL A 292 4.42 -6.23 -9.23
C VAL A 292 4.67 -5.02 -10.13
N ALA A 293 5.01 -3.86 -9.54
CA ALA A 293 5.37 -2.66 -10.29
C ALA A 293 6.56 -2.90 -11.24
N SER A 294 7.51 -3.77 -10.85
CA SER A 294 8.64 -4.13 -11.69
C SER A 294 8.25 -4.95 -12.92
N TRP A 295 7.20 -5.77 -12.85
CA TRP A 295 6.75 -6.56 -13.99
C TRP A 295 6.22 -5.70 -15.14
N VAL A 296 5.67 -4.53 -14.82
CA VAL A 296 5.14 -3.58 -15.82
C VAL A 296 6.27 -3.01 -16.69
N ILE A 297 7.47 -2.85 -16.13
CA ILE A 297 8.60 -2.16 -16.79
C ILE A 297 9.81 -3.08 -17.02
N GLN A 298 9.66 -4.37 -17.02
CA GLN A 298 10.75 -5.27 -17.39
C GLN A 298 11.10 -5.15 -18.88
N ALA A 299 11.82 -4.07 -19.23
CA ALA A 299 12.59 -4.03 -20.45
C ALA A 299 13.76 -5.02 -20.31
N GLY A 300 13.87 -5.97 -21.22
CA GLY A 300 14.75 -7.12 -21.13
C GLY A 300 16.17 -6.80 -20.69
N GLY A 301 16.67 -7.53 -19.70
CA GLY A 301 18.04 -7.47 -19.17
C GLY A 301 18.18 -6.98 -17.72
N MET A 302 17.17 -6.42 -17.07
CA MET A 302 17.26 -5.86 -15.71
C MET A 302 16.97 -6.86 -14.57
N GLY A 303 16.83 -8.16 -14.88
CA GLY A 303 16.46 -9.19 -13.90
C GLY A 303 17.39 -9.33 -12.68
N ASN A 304 18.65 -8.91 -12.78
CA ASN A 304 19.63 -9.04 -11.68
C ASN A 304 19.52 -7.92 -10.63
N TYR A 305 19.06 -6.73 -10.99
CA TYR A 305 18.92 -5.62 -10.03
C TYR A 305 17.66 -5.79 -9.13
N ASN A 306 16.58 -6.28 -9.70
CA ASN A 306 15.36 -6.58 -8.96
C ASN A 306 15.58 -7.62 -7.85
N ARG A 307 16.53 -8.55 -8.00
CA ARG A 307 16.88 -9.49 -6.93
C ARG A 307 17.38 -8.80 -5.67
N ASN A 308 18.13 -7.71 -5.79
CA ASN A 308 18.68 -7.01 -4.61
C ASN A 308 17.64 -6.15 -3.91
N VAL A 309 16.76 -5.46 -4.63
CA VAL A 309 15.67 -4.68 -4.01
C VAL A 309 14.65 -5.61 -3.35
N ASN A 310 14.27 -6.69 -4.03
CA ASN A 310 13.39 -7.72 -3.46
C ASN A 310 14.00 -8.43 -2.25
N SER A 311 15.32 -8.59 -2.18
CA SER A 311 15.98 -9.20 -1.02
C SER A 311 15.93 -8.30 0.22
N VAL A 312 15.94 -6.98 0.04
CA VAL A 312 15.78 -6.01 1.15
C VAL A 312 14.32 -5.99 1.62
N THR A 313 13.37 -6.00 0.69
CA THR A 313 11.93 -6.01 1.02
C THR A 313 11.51 -7.35 1.65
N ASN A 314 12.02 -8.47 1.14
CA ASN A 314 11.80 -9.79 1.73
C ASN A 314 12.49 -9.98 3.09
N ARG A 315 13.63 -9.31 3.33
CA ARG A 315 14.28 -9.32 4.65
C ARG A 315 13.51 -8.50 5.68
N SER A 316 12.95 -7.37 5.30
CA SER A 316 12.07 -6.59 6.19
C SER A 316 10.73 -7.31 6.45
N GLY A 317 10.16 -7.97 5.45
CA GLY A 317 8.98 -8.84 5.60
C GLY A 317 9.28 -10.08 6.45
N ALA A 318 10.46 -10.69 6.30
CA ALA A 318 10.90 -11.83 7.12
C ALA A 318 11.20 -11.44 8.57
N LEU A 319 11.65 -10.21 8.83
CA LEU A 319 11.82 -9.68 10.19
C LEU A 319 10.46 -9.43 10.86
N ALA A 320 9.48 -8.91 10.14
CA ALA A 320 8.12 -8.74 10.65
C ALA A 320 7.42 -10.10 10.86
N GLY A 321 7.52 -11.02 9.90
CA GLY A 321 6.98 -12.39 10.02
C GLY A 321 7.72 -13.26 11.03
N GLY A 322 9.03 -13.06 11.18
CA GLY A 322 9.86 -13.78 12.16
C GLY A 322 9.57 -13.36 13.60
N ALA A 323 9.23 -12.11 13.86
CA ALA A 323 8.83 -11.62 15.17
C ALA A 323 7.48 -12.23 15.60
N VAL A 324 6.53 -12.38 14.68
CA VAL A 324 5.22 -13.01 14.94
C VAL A 324 5.36 -14.53 15.06
N GLY A 325 6.19 -15.16 14.22
CA GLY A 325 6.44 -16.61 14.26
C GLY A 325 7.22 -17.08 15.49
N ALA A 326 8.16 -16.29 15.99
CA ALA A 326 8.94 -16.60 17.18
C ALA A 326 8.10 -16.57 18.47
N THR A 327 7.12 -15.67 18.54
CA THR A 327 6.17 -15.62 19.67
C THR A 327 5.18 -16.79 19.62
N ALA A 328 4.65 -17.15 18.45
CA ALA A 328 3.74 -18.28 18.28
C ALA A 328 4.43 -19.63 18.52
N GLY A 329 5.67 -19.82 18.04
CA GLY A 329 6.46 -21.04 18.26
C GLY A 329 6.82 -21.29 19.72
N ASN A 330 7.12 -20.21 20.49
CA ASN A 330 7.42 -20.34 21.92
C ASN A 330 6.19 -20.69 22.78
N VAL A 331 5.00 -20.23 22.39
CA VAL A 331 3.74 -20.55 23.07
C VAL A 331 3.37 -22.02 22.82
N ALA A 332 3.47 -22.49 21.57
CA ALA A 332 3.21 -23.89 21.22
C ALA A 332 4.20 -24.87 21.86
N GLY A 333 5.49 -24.50 21.98
CA GLY A 333 6.52 -25.30 22.64
C GLY A 333 6.34 -25.40 24.15
N ARG A 334 5.76 -24.39 24.80
CA ARG A 334 5.44 -24.43 26.25
C ARG A 334 4.19 -25.25 26.54
N LEU A 335 3.18 -25.22 25.70
CA LEU A 335 1.97 -26.04 25.86
C LEU A 335 2.27 -27.53 25.69
N ARG A 336 3.23 -27.92 24.83
CA ARG A 336 3.63 -29.35 24.64
C ARG A 336 4.43 -29.93 25.80
N LYS A 337 4.91 -29.11 26.75
CA LYS A 337 5.60 -29.57 27.97
C LYS A 337 4.68 -29.70 29.21
N ILE A 338 3.40 -29.31 29.07
CA ILE A 338 2.41 -29.29 30.15
C ILE A 338 1.40 -30.46 30.00
N PHE A 339 1.37 -31.11 28.83
CA PHE A 339 0.67 -32.35 28.55
C PHE A 339 1.70 -33.41 28.16
#